data_35ab08fb7dd8ed2e30c08de6ed3d0f57
#
_entry.id   35ab08fb7dd8ed2e30c08de6ed3d0f57
#
_cell.length_a   1.000
_cell.length_b   1.000
_cell.length_c   1.000
_cell.angle_alpha   90.00
_cell.angle_beta   90.00
_cell.angle_gamma   90.00
#
_symmetry.space_group_name_H-M   'P 1'
#
loop_
_entity.id
_entity.type
_entity.pdbx_description
1 polymer ?
#
loop_
_entity_poly.entity_id
_entity_poly.type
_entity_poly.pdbx_seq_one_letter_code
_entity_poly.pdbx_strand_id
1 'polypeptide(L)'
;LVELMNDSEFNQLNYEESYTVVNNIAKEYVQKSNRFLEALIDENILIKNTGYKGEMIIYFSYERMGDYFLSEYLLEKYRNVDKRDLVTKLQSDEKVTRYFQKEDDLSYNRGLINELFIKLANEFNIELFEVFPQFK
;
A
#
# COMPACT_ATOMS: atom_id res chain seq x y z
N LEU A 1 -7.18 5.49 -1.01
CA LEU A 1 -5.85 6.06 -0.72
C LEU A 1 -4.73 5.05 -0.97
N VAL A 2 -4.82 3.84 -0.43
CA VAL A 2 -3.76 2.81 -0.58
C VAL A 2 -3.53 2.44 -2.05
N GLU A 3 -4.57 2.38 -2.86
CA GLU A 3 -4.45 2.18 -4.30
C GLU A 3 -3.63 3.30 -4.97
N LEU A 4 -3.92 4.55 -4.63
CA LEU A 4 -3.13 5.70 -5.10
C LEU A 4 -1.68 5.64 -4.61
N MET A 5 -1.46 5.24 -3.35
CA MET A 5 -0.10 5.04 -2.82
C MET A 5 0.66 3.98 -3.59
N ASN A 6 0.00 2.88 -3.96
CA ASN A 6 0.62 1.85 -4.77
C ASN A 6 1.07 2.38 -6.14
N ASP A 7 0.43 3.38 -6.69
CA ASP A 7 0.78 3.98 -7.98
C ASP A 7 1.76 5.16 -7.87
N SER A 8 2.11 5.58 -6.64
CA SER A 8 3.09 6.65 -6.37
C SER A 8 4.51 6.12 -6.16
N GLU A 9 5.53 6.94 -6.46
CA GLU A 9 6.94 6.54 -6.34
C GLU A 9 7.43 6.37 -4.88
N PHE A 10 6.83 7.10 -3.92
CA PHE A 10 7.34 7.18 -2.54
C PHE A 10 6.27 6.94 -1.47
N ASN A 11 5.18 6.23 -1.80
CA ASN A 11 4.02 6.08 -0.90
C ASN A 11 3.47 7.43 -0.38
N GLN A 12 3.74 8.49 -1.14
CA GLN A 12 3.25 9.84 -0.89
C GLN A 12 2.17 10.18 -1.90
N LEU A 13 1.12 10.82 -1.45
CA LEU A 13 -0.02 11.15 -2.28
C LEU A 13 -0.12 12.65 -2.49
N ASN A 14 -0.52 13.05 -3.69
CA ASN A 14 -0.96 14.42 -3.93
C ASN A 14 -2.23 14.70 -3.11
N TYR A 15 -2.26 15.83 -2.42
CA TYR A 15 -3.38 16.19 -1.55
C TYR A 15 -4.69 16.36 -2.33
N GLU A 16 -4.67 17.03 -3.48
CA GLU A 16 -5.87 17.31 -4.27
C GLU A 16 -6.50 16.03 -4.86
N GLU A 17 -5.66 15.12 -5.33
CA GLU A 17 -6.12 13.81 -5.81
C GLU A 17 -6.72 13.00 -4.68
N SER A 18 -6.06 12.95 -3.55
CA SER A 18 -6.52 12.25 -2.36
C SER A 18 -7.83 12.82 -1.85
N TYR A 19 -7.96 14.15 -1.81
CA TYR A 19 -9.18 14.86 -1.43
C TYR A 19 -10.34 14.47 -2.35
N THR A 20 -10.11 14.43 -3.65
CA THR A 20 -11.12 14.06 -4.64
C THR A 20 -11.60 12.61 -4.45
N VAL A 21 -10.67 11.65 -4.30
CA VAL A 21 -10.99 10.23 -4.13
C VAL A 21 -11.74 10.01 -2.81
N VAL A 22 -11.22 10.56 -1.71
CA VAL A 22 -11.84 10.40 -0.39
C VAL A 22 -13.24 10.99 -0.36
N ASN A 23 -13.43 12.18 -0.93
CA ASN A 23 -14.76 12.81 -0.96
C ASN A 23 -15.75 12.04 -1.84
N ASN A 24 -15.32 11.44 -2.95
CA ASN A 24 -16.20 10.64 -3.78
C ASN A 24 -16.66 9.36 -3.06
N ILE A 25 -15.76 8.66 -2.38
CA ILE A 25 -16.09 7.49 -1.56
C ILE A 25 -16.98 7.91 -0.38
N ALA A 26 -16.61 8.97 0.30
CA ALA A 26 -17.32 9.42 1.49
C ALA A 26 -18.76 9.88 1.21
N LYS A 27 -19.05 10.43 0.01
CA LYS A 27 -20.41 10.77 -0.41
C LYS A 27 -21.35 9.56 -0.48
N GLU A 28 -20.81 8.37 -0.74
CA GLU A 28 -21.61 7.13 -0.79
C GLU A 28 -22.00 6.64 0.61
N TYR A 29 -21.18 6.93 1.63
CA TYR A 29 -21.31 6.35 2.98
C TYR A 29 -21.74 7.35 4.06
N VAL A 30 -21.47 8.65 3.89
CA VAL A 30 -21.70 9.66 4.95
C VAL A 30 -22.25 10.96 4.38
N GLN A 31 -23.46 11.33 4.77
CA GLN A 31 -24.13 12.57 4.32
C GLN A 31 -23.41 13.89 4.69
N LYS A 32 -22.32 13.88 5.47
CA LYS A 32 -21.60 15.07 5.95
C LYS A 32 -20.10 15.06 5.71
N SER A 33 -19.60 14.35 4.72
CA SER A 33 -18.20 13.95 4.63
C SER A 33 -17.26 14.89 3.86
N ASN A 34 -17.58 16.16 3.72
CA ASN A 34 -16.68 17.12 3.07
C ASN A 34 -15.35 17.35 3.80
N ARG A 35 -15.09 16.64 4.91
CA ARG A 35 -13.89 16.80 5.75
C ARG A 35 -13.30 15.48 6.25
N PHE A 36 -13.55 14.38 5.57
CA PHE A 36 -13.04 13.09 6.06
C PHE A 36 -11.50 13.01 5.98
N LEU A 37 -10.91 13.55 4.91
CA LEU A 37 -9.47 13.62 4.77
C LEU A 37 -8.85 14.54 5.82
N GLU A 38 -9.45 15.70 6.07
CA GLU A 38 -9.01 16.62 7.13
C GLU A 38 -9.13 15.96 8.51
N ALA A 39 -10.18 15.21 8.78
CA ALA A 39 -10.32 14.48 10.03
C ALA A 39 -9.20 13.46 10.22
N LEU A 40 -8.79 12.74 9.18
CA LEU A 40 -7.63 11.82 9.26
C LEU A 40 -6.31 12.56 9.54
N ILE A 41 -6.17 13.79 9.05
CA ILE A 41 -5.01 14.64 9.30
C ILE A 41 -5.07 15.17 10.75
N ASP A 42 -6.21 15.68 11.20
CA ASP A 42 -6.42 16.21 12.55
C ASP A 42 -6.21 15.13 13.63
N GLU A 43 -6.58 13.88 13.35
CA GLU A 43 -6.34 12.72 14.22
C GLU A 43 -4.92 12.16 14.10
N ASN A 44 -4.04 12.81 13.32
CA ASN A 44 -2.67 12.37 13.08
C ASN A 44 -2.55 10.95 12.49
N ILE A 45 -3.55 10.47 11.77
CA ILE A 45 -3.45 9.23 10.98
C ILE A 45 -2.67 9.51 9.70
N LEU A 46 -2.92 10.67 9.09
CA LEU A 46 -2.18 11.18 7.95
C LEU A 46 -1.42 12.44 8.32
N ILE A 47 -0.28 12.65 7.69
CA ILE A 47 0.48 13.90 7.75
C ILE A 47 0.35 14.61 6.41
N LYS A 48 0.08 15.92 6.47
CA LYS A 48 0.10 16.81 5.33
C LYS A 48 1.39 17.63 5.35
N ASN A 49 2.10 17.67 4.24
CA ASN A 49 3.36 18.39 4.13
C ASN A 49 3.53 19.00 2.73
N THR A 50 4.56 19.81 2.56
CA THR A 50 4.95 20.33 1.25
C THR A 50 6.04 19.43 0.67
N GLY A 51 5.78 18.88 -0.51
CA GLY A 51 6.72 18.06 -1.25
C GLY A 51 7.88 18.86 -1.84
N TYR A 52 8.83 18.16 -2.45
CA TYR A 52 10.07 18.74 -2.95
C TYR A 52 9.85 19.74 -4.09
N LYS A 53 8.77 19.59 -4.85
CA LYS A 53 8.39 20.47 -5.96
C LYS A 53 7.40 21.57 -5.53
N GLY A 54 7.14 21.71 -4.23
CA GLY A 54 6.19 22.68 -3.68
C GLY A 54 4.72 22.22 -3.69
N GLU A 55 4.45 21.01 -4.16
CA GLU A 55 3.11 20.39 -4.10
C GLU A 55 2.73 20.00 -2.67
N MET A 56 1.43 19.97 -2.40
CA MET A 56 0.93 19.42 -1.14
C MET A 56 0.83 17.92 -1.24
N ILE A 57 1.50 17.24 -0.32
CA ILE A 57 1.52 15.76 -0.23
C ILE A 57 0.94 15.30 1.09
N ILE A 58 0.42 14.09 1.11
CA ILE A 58 0.00 13.37 2.31
C ILE A 58 0.64 11.98 2.36
N TYR A 59 0.87 11.50 3.57
CA TYR A 59 1.39 10.15 3.84
C TYR A 59 0.95 9.70 5.22
N PHE A 60 1.03 8.40 5.51
CA PHE A 60 0.72 7.88 6.84
C PHE A 60 1.73 8.37 7.88
N SER A 61 1.23 8.80 9.04
CA SER A 61 2.07 9.27 10.17
C SER A 61 3.00 8.17 10.70
N TYR A 62 2.59 6.92 10.59
CA TYR A 62 3.39 5.75 10.92
C TYR A 62 3.68 4.96 9.65
N GLU A 63 4.95 4.86 9.28
CA GLU A 63 5.41 4.13 8.09
C GLU A 63 4.87 2.69 8.06
N ARG A 64 4.94 1.98 9.20
CA ARG A 64 4.40 0.62 9.33
C ARG A 64 2.89 0.50 9.07
N MET A 65 2.14 1.55 9.32
CA MET A 65 0.71 1.57 8.99
C MET A 65 0.51 1.59 7.47
N GLY A 66 1.31 2.39 6.77
CA GLY A 66 1.34 2.41 5.29
C GLY A 66 1.70 1.03 4.73
N ASP A 67 2.78 0.43 5.23
CA ASP A 67 3.24 -0.91 4.82
C ASP A 67 2.16 -1.98 5.05
N TYR A 68 1.52 -1.95 6.22
CA TYR A 68 0.42 -2.87 6.55
C TYR A 68 -0.75 -2.74 5.57
N PHE A 69 -1.26 -1.54 5.36
CA PHE A 69 -2.40 -1.34 4.45
C PHE A 69 -2.05 -1.63 3.00
N LEU A 70 -0.83 -1.31 2.59
CA LEU A 70 -0.36 -1.62 1.24
C LEU A 70 -0.24 -3.13 1.02
N SER A 71 0.30 -3.87 2.00
CA SER A 71 0.35 -5.32 1.92
C SER A 71 -1.04 -5.97 1.88
N GLU A 72 -2.02 -5.46 2.66
CA GLU A 72 -3.42 -5.87 2.58
C GLU A 72 -3.98 -5.67 1.16
N TYR A 73 -3.83 -4.47 0.62
CA TYR A 73 -4.32 -4.14 -0.72
C TYR A 73 -3.72 -5.05 -1.80
N LEU A 74 -2.42 -5.30 -1.73
CA LEU A 74 -1.73 -6.15 -2.70
C LEU A 74 -2.19 -7.61 -2.65
N LEU A 75 -2.54 -8.12 -1.47
CA LEU A 75 -2.88 -9.53 -1.25
C LEU A 75 -4.39 -9.81 -1.25
N GLU A 76 -5.24 -8.80 -1.08
CA GLU A 76 -6.70 -8.97 -0.94
C GLU A 76 -7.33 -9.77 -2.09
N LYS A 77 -6.95 -9.47 -3.33
CA LYS A 77 -7.47 -10.15 -4.52
C LYS A 77 -7.08 -11.64 -4.60
N TYR A 78 -6.12 -12.07 -3.79
CA TYR A 78 -5.62 -13.44 -3.77
C TYR A 78 -6.25 -14.31 -2.67
N ARG A 79 -7.06 -13.77 -1.76
CA ARG A 79 -7.64 -14.50 -0.62
C ARG A 79 -8.46 -15.73 -1.02
N ASN A 80 -9.03 -15.72 -2.22
CA ASN A 80 -9.85 -16.83 -2.74
C ASN A 80 -9.15 -17.60 -3.88
N VAL A 81 -7.84 -17.41 -4.07
CA VAL A 81 -7.07 -18.11 -5.11
C VAL A 81 -6.53 -19.42 -4.55
N ASP A 82 -6.62 -20.50 -5.34
CA ASP A 82 -6.01 -21.79 -4.98
C ASP A 82 -4.49 -21.62 -4.81
N LYS A 83 -3.92 -22.25 -3.78
CA LYS A 83 -2.49 -22.16 -3.46
C LYS A 83 -1.58 -22.49 -4.65
N ARG A 84 -1.99 -23.46 -5.50
CA ARG A 84 -1.19 -23.87 -6.67
C ARG A 84 -1.02 -22.77 -7.70
N ASP A 85 -2.06 -21.93 -7.86
CA ASP A 85 -2.06 -20.82 -8.81
C ASP A 85 -1.51 -19.53 -8.21
N LEU A 86 -1.53 -19.45 -6.88
CA LEU A 86 -1.20 -18.23 -6.15
C LEU A 86 0.24 -17.78 -6.41
N VAL A 87 1.21 -18.69 -6.33
CA VAL A 87 2.63 -18.39 -6.58
C VAL A 87 2.83 -17.81 -7.97
N THR A 88 2.28 -18.46 -8.99
CA THR A 88 2.39 -18.01 -10.38
C THR A 88 1.75 -16.65 -10.60
N LYS A 89 0.57 -16.44 -9.99
CA LYS A 89 -0.16 -15.16 -10.09
C LYS A 89 0.60 -14.02 -9.40
N LEU A 90 1.16 -14.26 -8.22
CA LEU A 90 1.98 -13.27 -7.51
C LEU A 90 3.25 -12.91 -8.29
N GLN A 91 3.93 -13.90 -8.88
CA GLN A 91 5.12 -13.68 -9.71
C GLN A 91 4.84 -12.89 -10.99
N SER A 92 3.63 -12.98 -11.53
CA SER A 92 3.22 -12.25 -12.73
C SER A 92 2.57 -10.89 -12.45
N ASP A 93 2.30 -10.57 -11.20
CA ASP A 93 1.67 -9.31 -10.82
C ASP A 93 2.69 -8.18 -10.69
N GLU A 94 2.71 -7.28 -11.67
CA GLU A 94 3.60 -6.12 -11.68
C GLU A 94 3.42 -5.21 -10.46
N LYS A 95 2.20 -5.11 -9.91
CA LYS A 95 1.91 -4.32 -8.70
C LYS A 95 2.62 -4.89 -7.46
N VAL A 96 2.88 -6.20 -7.45
CA VAL A 96 3.62 -6.87 -6.38
C VAL A 96 5.11 -6.93 -6.71
N THR A 97 5.46 -7.40 -7.90
CA THR A 97 6.86 -7.69 -8.29
C THR A 97 7.74 -6.45 -8.35
N ARG A 98 7.17 -5.28 -8.62
CA ARG A 98 7.94 -4.02 -8.69
C ARG A 98 8.71 -3.68 -7.41
N TYR A 99 8.23 -4.12 -6.24
CA TYR A 99 8.89 -3.89 -4.96
C TYR A 99 10.13 -4.77 -4.73
N PHE A 100 10.36 -5.73 -5.64
CA PHE A 100 11.42 -6.73 -5.54
C PHE A 100 12.43 -6.67 -6.69
N GLN A 101 12.32 -5.70 -7.60
CA GLN A 101 13.10 -5.70 -8.86
C GLN A 101 14.52 -5.18 -8.73
N LYS A 102 14.80 -4.29 -7.79
CA LYS A 102 16.11 -3.66 -7.63
C LYS A 102 16.64 -3.83 -6.21
N GLU A 103 17.95 -4.02 -6.05
CA GLU A 103 18.60 -4.13 -4.75
C GLU A 103 18.36 -2.88 -3.87
N ASP A 104 18.42 -1.69 -4.46
CA ASP A 104 18.15 -0.44 -3.74
C ASP A 104 16.70 -0.34 -3.26
N ASP A 105 15.73 -0.89 -4.03
CA ASP A 105 14.33 -0.94 -3.66
C ASP A 105 14.07 -1.84 -2.44
N LEU A 106 14.89 -2.88 -2.22
CA LEU A 106 14.74 -3.80 -1.10
C LEU A 106 14.99 -3.13 0.25
N SER A 107 15.96 -2.22 0.32
CA SER A 107 16.24 -1.48 1.55
C SER A 107 15.15 -0.44 1.83
N TYR A 108 14.64 0.21 0.81
CA TYR A 108 13.58 1.21 0.89
C TYR A 108 12.22 0.60 1.24
N ASN A 109 11.89 -0.56 0.66
CA ASN A 109 10.61 -1.25 0.86
C ASN A 109 10.67 -2.32 1.96
N ARG A 110 11.67 -2.29 2.83
CA ARG A 110 11.89 -3.34 3.85
C ARG A 110 10.69 -3.59 4.75
N GLY A 111 9.98 -2.55 5.14
CA GLY A 111 8.77 -2.64 5.97
C GLY A 111 7.67 -3.40 5.24
N LEU A 112 7.35 -3.00 4.01
CA LEU A 112 6.36 -3.67 3.16
C LEU A 112 6.73 -5.13 2.89
N ILE A 113 8.00 -5.41 2.59
CA ILE A 113 8.49 -6.77 2.34
C ILE A 113 8.29 -7.66 3.57
N ASN A 114 8.58 -7.14 4.77
CA ASN A 114 8.34 -7.85 6.03
C ASN A 114 6.84 -8.13 6.25
N GLU A 115 5.97 -7.16 5.98
CA GLU A 115 4.52 -7.36 6.08
C GLU A 115 4.01 -8.40 5.08
N LEU A 116 4.48 -8.37 3.83
CA LEU A 116 4.17 -9.38 2.83
C LEU A 116 4.64 -10.77 3.26
N PHE A 117 5.86 -10.88 3.79
CA PHE A 117 6.40 -12.14 4.35
C PHE A 117 5.47 -12.72 5.42
N ILE A 118 5.11 -11.90 6.42
CA ILE A 118 4.26 -12.31 7.53
C ILE A 118 2.88 -12.77 7.04
N LYS A 119 2.26 -12.01 6.14
CA LYS A 119 0.93 -12.33 5.61
C LYS A 119 0.92 -13.55 4.70
N LEU A 120 1.89 -13.68 3.80
CA LEU A 120 2.01 -14.86 2.94
C LEU A 120 2.15 -16.14 3.78
N ALA A 121 2.98 -16.11 4.82
CA ALA A 121 3.15 -17.25 5.70
C ALA A 121 1.89 -17.56 6.53
N ASN A 122 1.28 -16.55 7.15
CA ASN A 122 0.18 -16.75 8.10
C ASN A 122 -1.18 -16.95 7.45
N GLU A 123 -1.47 -16.23 6.37
CA GLU A 123 -2.79 -16.24 5.73
C GLU A 123 -2.86 -17.22 4.56
N PHE A 124 -1.76 -17.38 3.81
CA PHE A 124 -1.72 -18.20 2.61
C PHE A 124 -0.90 -19.48 2.77
N ASN A 125 -0.18 -19.64 3.88
CA ASN A 125 0.73 -20.76 4.13
C ASN A 125 1.76 -20.95 2.99
N ILE A 126 2.34 -19.83 2.55
CA ILE A 126 3.36 -19.74 1.51
C ILE A 126 4.54 -18.94 2.06
N GLU A 127 5.74 -19.47 1.91
CA GLU A 127 6.95 -18.72 2.26
C GLU A 127 7.32 -17.74 1.15
N LEU A 128 7.85 -16.56 1.51
CA LEU A 128 8.19 -15.53 0.53
C LEU A 128 9.16 -16.03 -0.54
N PHE A 129 10.13 -16.89 -0.18
CA PHE A 129 11.09 -17.45 -1.13
C PHE A 129 10.48 -18.44 -2.14
N GLU A 130 9.27 -18.97 -1.88
CA GLU A 130 8.54 -19.76 -2.87
C GLU A 130 8.05 -18.87 -4.01
N VAL A 131 7.68 -17.63 -3.69
CA VAL A 131 7.25 -16.63 -4.67
C VAL A 131 8.46 -15.92 -5.30
N PHE A 132 9.43 -15.52 -4.47
CA PHE A 132 10.59 -14.74 -4.85
C PHE A 132 11.89 -15.47 -4.42
N PRO A 133 12.43 -16.38 -5.25
CA PRO A 133 13.59 -17.22 -4.90
C PRO A 133 14.87 -16.46 -4.52
N GLN A 134 15.01 -15.19 -4.90
CA GLN A 134 16.14 -14.34 -4.54
C GLN A 134 16.24 -14.05 -3.02
N PHE A 135 15.22 -14.38 -2.24
CA PHE A 135 15.20 -14.22 -0.77
C PHE A 135 15.54 -15.51 0.01
N LYS A 136 16.20 -16.44 -0.64
CA LYS A 136 16.71 -17.66 0.01
C LYS A 136 17.89 -17.36 0.91
#